data_b0950199cc012fa9f593f2e17d563a62
#
_entry.id   b0950199cc012fa9f593f2e17d563a62
#
_cell.length_a   1.000
_cell.length_b   1.000
_cell.length_c   1.000
_cell.angle_alpha   90.00
_cell.angle_beta   90.00
_cell.angle_gamma   90.00
#
_symmetry.space_group_name_H-M   'P 1'
#
loop_
_entity.id
_entity.type
_entity.pdbx_description
1 polymer ?
#
loop_
_entity_poly.entity_id
_entity_poly.type
_entity_poly.pdbx_seq_one_letter_code
_entity_poly.pdbx_strand_id
1 'polypeptide(L)'
;MTFTGKQYRLPNVIRSFRCAYTERLFHREAVRRFKAIERQALRKLDMLDAAPDLRTLSTLPGNRLERLKGNREGQYSIRINDQWRICFAWREGHAFEVEIVDYH
;
A
#
# COMPACT_ATOMS: atom_id res chain seq x y z
N MET A 1 -26.01 6.33 16.94
CA MET A 1 -25.47 6.24 16.72
C MET A 1 -24.83 6.43 16.23
N THR A 2 -24.60 6.59 16.04
CA THR A 2 -24.07 6.69 15.62
C THR A 2 -23.17 6.39 15.31
N PHE A 3 -22.95 6.14 15.07
CA PHE A 3 -22.13 5.67 14.72
C PHE A 3 -21.49 5.99 14.08
N THR A 4 -21.23 6.27 13.88
CA THR A 4 -20.75 6.53 13.24
C THR A 4 -20.16 6.15 12.40
N GLY A 5 -20.34 6.25 11.95
CA GLY A 5 -20.02 5.56 11.06
C GLY A 5 -18.87 5.53 10.48
N LYS A 6 -18.40 5.71 10.45
CA LYS A 6 -17.46 5.64 10.02
C LYS A 6 -16.65 4.83 10.10
N GLN A 7 -16.92 4.46 10.49
CA GLN A 7 -16.20 3.73 10.73
C GLN A 7 -15.92 2.70 10.02
N TYR A 8 -16.36 2.26 9.56
CA TYR A 8 -15.80 1.33 8.97
C TYR A 8 -15.75 1.44 7.66
N ARG A 9 -14.70 1.44 7.22
CA ARG A 9 -14.34 1.23 6.03
C ARG A 9 -14.04 -0.15 5.79
N LEU A 10 -14.75 -0.79 5.10
CA LEU A 10 -14.59 -2.16 4.79
C LEU A 10 -14.26 -2.33 3.38
N PRO A 11 -13.43 -3.26 3.07
CA PRO A 11 -12.60 -4.06 3.89
C PRO A 11 -11.31 -3.35 4.18
N ASN A 12 -10.75 -3.70 5.31
CA ASN A 12 -9.48 -3.16 5.67
C ASN A 12 -8.44 -4.15 5.27
N VAL A 13 -7.91 -4.05 4.08
CA VAL A 13 -6.95 -5.01 3.55
C VAL A 13 -5.57 -4.83 4.19
N ILE A 14 -5.15 -3.58 4.39
CA ILE A 14 -3.87 -3.31 5.02
C ILE A 14 -3.99 -3.56 6.51
N ARG A 15 -3.16 -4.48 7.03
CA ARG A 15 -3.20 -4.86 8.44
C ARG A 15 -2.02 -4.33 9.23
N SER A 16 -0.90 -4.09 8.61
CA SER A 16 0.26 -3.57 9.33
C SER A 16 1.19 -2.84 8.39
N PHE A 17 2.03 -2.00 8.97
CA PHE A 17 3.02 -1.22 8.23
C PHE A 17 4.39 -1.56 8.76
N ARG A 18 5.35 -1.66 7.88
CA ARG A 18 6.74 -1.83 8.27
C ARG A 18 7.41 -0.50 8.58
N CYS A 19 6.89 0.58 8.02
CA CYS A 19 7.51 1.89 8.11
C CYS A 19 6.54 2.89 8.70
N ALA A 20 6.95 3.55 9.78
CA ALA A 20 6.08 4.53 10.44
C ALA A 20 5.71 5.68 9.52
N TYR A 21 6.62 6.08 8.62
CA TYR A 21 6.33 7.16 7.68
C TYR A 21 5.21 6.77 6.72
N THR A 22 5.23 5.54 6.25
CA THR A 22 4.18 5.07 5.36
C THR A 22 2.84 5.03 6.09
N GLU A 23 2.84 4.57 7.31
CA GLU A 23 1.62 4.53 8.11
C GLU A 23 1.04 5.92 8.32
N ARG A 24 1.90 6.87 8.65
CA ARG A 24 1.46 8.25 8.86
C ARG A 24 0.85 8.84 7.60
N LEU A 25 1.48 8.58 6.46
CA LEU A 25 0.94 9.06 5.20
C LEU A 25 -0.43 8.44 4.93
N PHE A 26 -0.56 7.15 5.17
CA PHE A 26 -1.84 6.47 4.96
C PHE A 26 -2.94 7.13 5.79
N HIS A 27 -2.60 7.62 6.98
CA HIS A 27 -3.56 8.30 7.83
C HIS A 27 -3.68 9.79 7.53
N ARG A 28 -3.18 10.21 6.39
CA ARG A 28 -3.31 11.58 5.86
C ARG A 28 -2.50 12.61 6.64
N GLU A 29 -1.43 12.17 7.30
CA GLU A 29 -0.50 13.10 7.91
C GLU A 29 0.53 13.52 6.87
N ALA A 30 1.00 14.75 6.99
CA ALA A 30 2.05 15.23 6.09
C ALA A 30 3.37 14.55 6.44
N VAL A 31 4.01 13.96 5.44
CA VAL A 31 5.31 13.32 5.63
C VAL A 31 6.27 13.92 4.61
N ARG A 32 7.24 14.65 5.10
CA ARG A 32 8.12 15.42 4.24
C ARG A 32 8.76 14.59 3.14
N ARG A 33 9.27 13.41 3.46
CA ARG A 33 9.98 12.61 2.47
C ARG A 33 9.09 12.14 1.32
N PHE A 34 7.78 12.13 1.52
CA PHE A 34 6.84 11.70 0.48
C PHE A 34 6.08 12.85 -0.15
N LYS A 35 6.46 14.09 0.17
CA LYS A 35 5.67 15.22 -0.28
C LYS A 35 5.48 15.25 -1.80
N ALA A 36 6.54 14.96 -2.54
CA ALA A 36 6.48 15.05 -4.00
C ALA A 36 5.59 13.97 -4.61
N ILE A 37 5.36 12.88 -3.91
CA ILE A 37 4.57 11.77 -4.44
C ILE A 37 3.29 11.55 -3.66
N GLU A 38 2.95 12.47 -2.76
CA GLU A 38 1.87 12.29 -1.80
C GLU A 38 0.56 11.82 -2.44
N ARG A 39 0.10 12.53 -3.45
CA ARG A 39 -1.17 12.19 -4.07
C ARG A 39 -1.14 10.83 -4.72
N GLN A 40 -0.07 10.54 -5.46
CA GLN A 40 0.06 9.26 -6.15
C GLN A 40 0.18 8.11 -5.15
N ALA A 41 0.97 8.33 -4.10
CA ALA A 41 1.19 7.31 -3.09
C ALA A 41 -0.10 7.00 -2.35
N LEU A 42 -0.86 8.03 -1.98
CA LEU A 42 -2.13 7.81 -1.29
C LEU A 42 -3.11 7.05 -2.16
N ARG A 43 -3.16 7.38 -3.45
CA ARG A 43 -4.05 6.67 -4.36
C ARG A 43 -3.70 5.19 -4.39
N LYS A 44 -2.40 4.86 -4.45
CA LYS A 44 -1.98 3.47 -4.51
C LYS A 44 -2.19 2.75 -3.19
N LEU A 45 -1.97 3.44 -2.06
CA LEU A 45 -2.24 2.84 -0.76
C LEU A 45 -3.72 2.53 -0.59
N ASP A 46 -4.58 3.45 -1.01
CA ASP A 46 -6.01 3.23 -0.93
C ASP A 46 -6.43 2.07 -1.83
N MET A 47 -5.82 1.99 -3.01
CA MET A 47 -6.09 0.90 -3.94
C MET A 47 -5.71 -0.44 -3.32
N LEU A 48 -4.56 -0.50 -2.67
CA LEU A 48 -4.13 -1.71 -1.98
C LEU A 48 -5.09 -2.06 -0.84
N ASP A 49 -5.52 -1.06 -0.09
CA ASP A 49 -6.39 -1.28 1.06
C ASP A 49 -7.78 -1.78 0.67
N ALA A 50 -8.15 -1.61 -0.58
CA ALA A 50 -9.46 -2.03 -1.08
C ALA A 50 -9.37 -3.27 -1.96
N ALA A 51 -8.19 -3.83 -2.16
CA ALA A 51 -8.02 -4.92 -3.12
C ALA A 51 -8.59 -6.24 -2.57
N PRO A 52 -9.46 -6.90 -3.32
CA PRO A 52 -10.00 -8.18 -2.86
C PRO A 52 -8.98 -9.31 -2.99
N ASP A 53 -8.02 -9.18 -3.90
CA ASP A 53 -7.00 -10.20 -4.11
C ASP A 53 -5.85 -9.63 -4.94
N LEU A 54 -4.76 -10.40 -5.01
CA LEU A 54 -3.59 -9.99 -5.77
C LEU A 54 -3.87 -9.89 -7.27
N ARG A 55 -4.73 -10.75 -7.75
CA ARG A 55 -5.05 -10.75 -9.18
C ARG A 55 -5.63 -9.41 -9.59
N THR A 56 -6.54 -8.87 -8.79
CA THR A 56 -7.13 -7.58 -9.09
C THR A 56 -6.07 -6.49 -9.13
N LEU A 57 -5.13 -6.53 -8.18
CA LEU A 57 -4.04 -5.57 -8.20
C LEU A 57 -3.22 -5.68 -9.47
N SER A 58 -2.99 -6.89 -9.93
CA SER A 58 -2.15 -7.11 -11.11
C SER A 58 -2.80 -6.61 -12.39
N THR A 59 -4.12 -6.53 -12.42
CA THR A 59 -4.82 -6.12 -13.63
C THR A 59 -5.02 -4.61 -13.73
N LEU A 60 -4.79 -3.88 -12.64
CA LEU A 60 -4.99 -2.43 -12.66
C LEU A 60 -3.84 -1.75 -13.39
N PRO A 61 -4.15 -0.83 -14.30
CA PRO A 61 -3.11 -0.19 -15.11
C PRO A 61 -2.09 0.54 -14.25
N GLY A 62 -0.83 0.39 -14.63
CA GLY A 62 0.24 1.13 -13.97
C GLY A 62 0.75 0.53 -12.69
N ASN A 63 0.09 -0.50 -12.15
CA ASN A 63 0.55 -1.10 -10.89
C ASN A 63 1.79 -1.95 -11.04
N ARG A 64 1.94 -2.64 -12.16
CA ARG A 64 3.10 -3.50 -12.37
C ARG A 64 3.41 -4.34 -11.16
N LEU A 65 2.44 -5.12 -10.73
CA LEU A 65 2.64 -6.01 -9.58
C LEU A 65 3.80 -6.96 -9.82
N GLU A 66 4.71 -7.02 -8.87
CA GLU A 66 5.86 -7.89 -8.95
C GLU A 66 5.98 -8.73 -7.69
N ARG A 67 6.39 -9.97 -7.86
CA ARG A 67 6.76 -10.83 -6.75
C ARG A 67 8.23 -10.57 -6.47
N LEU A 68 8.56 -10.32 -5.23
CA LEU A 68 9.92 -9.96 -4.86
C LEU A 68 10.73 -11.19 -4.49
N LYS A 69 12.06 -11.05 -4.56
CA LYS A 69 12.98 -12.14 -4.30
C LYS A 69 14.03 -11.72 -3.28
N GLY A 70 14.92 -12.64 -2.95
CA GLY A 70 16.02 -12.35 -2.03
C GLY A 70 15.49 -12.03 -0.65
N ASN A 71 15.97 -10.93 -0.10
CA ASN A 71 15.60 -10.53 1.25
C ASN A 71 14.11 -10.26 1.40
N ARG A 72 13.43 -10.03 0.29
CA ARG A 72 12.01 -9.72 0.34
C ARG A 72 11.15 -10.85 -0.19
N GLU A 73 11.69 -12.04 -0.23
CA GLU A 73 10.91 -13.18 -0.69
C GLU A 73 9.64 -13.32 0.12
N GLY A 74 8.52 -13.60 -0.55
CA GLY A 74 7.21 -13.64 0.10
C GLY A 74 6.50 -12.32 0.06
N GLN A 75 7.15 -11.28 -0.48
CA GLN A 75 6.54 -9.98 -0.63
C GLN A 75 6.26 -9.67 -2.09
N TYR A 76 5.46 -8.63 -2.27
CA TYR A 76 5.08 -8.13 -3.58
C TYR A 76 5.26 -6.63 -3.58
N SER A 77 5.31 -6.04 -4.77
CA SER A 77 5.31 -4.58 -4.86
C SER A 77 4.40 -4.12 -5.96
N ILE A 78 3.85 -2.91 -5.78
CA ILE A 78 3.15 -2.21 -6.86
C ILE A 78 3.84 -0.87 -7.06
N ARG A 79 3.77 -0.38 -8.29
CA ARG A 79 4.48 0.82 -8.69
C ARG A 79 3.71 2.08 -8.33
N ILE A 80 4.40 3.05 -7.76
CA ILE A 80 3.85 4.40 -7.60
C ILE A 80 4.28 5.24 -8.79
N ASN A 81 5.58 5.27 -9.06
CA ASN A 81 6.14 5.92 -10.24
C ASN A 81 7.48 5.26 -10.55
N ASP A 82 8.31 5.89 -11.37
CA ASP A 82 9.58 5.26 -11.77
C ASP A 82 10.53 5.04 -10.61
N GLN A 83 10.39 5.80 -9.54
CA GLN A 83 11.32 5.74 -8.42
C GLN A 83 10.76 4.99 -7.22
N TRP A 84 9.48 5.11 -6.97
CA TRP A 84 8.86 4.64 -5.73
C TRP A 84 7.92 3.49 -5.94
N ARG A 85 7.96 2.52 -5.02
CA ARG A 85 7.06 1.38 -5.04
C ARG A 85 6.52 1.14 -3.65
N ILE A 86 5.39 0.42 -3.56
CA ILE A 86 4.86 -0.01 -2.28
C ILE A 86 5.13 -1.50 -2.18
N CYS A 87 5.85 -1.90 -1.14
CA CYS A 87 6.15 -3.30 -0.89
C CYS A 87 5.26 -3.81 0.24
N PHE A 88 4.87 -5.06 0.17
CA PHE A 88 3.99 -5.65 1.18
C PHE A 88 4.02 -7.17 1.10
N ALA A 89 3.71 -7.80 2.22
CA ALA A 89 3.47 -9.24 2.24
C ALA A 89 1.97 -9.47 2.10
N TRP A 90 1.59 -10.56 1.47
CA TRP A 90 0.17 -10.83 1.25
C TRP A 90 -0.15 -12.20 1.84
N ARG A 91 -1.08 -12.23 2.78
CA ARG A 91 -1.51 -13.47 3.40
C ARG A 91 -3.01 -13.42 3.66
N GLU A 92 -3.69 -14.47 3.22
CA GLU A 92 -5.12 -14.64 3.52
C GLU A 92 -5.97 -13.40 3.21
N GLY A 93 -5.68 -12.81 2.06
CA GLY A 93 -6.47 -11.66 1.61
C GLY A 93 -6.10 -10.34 2.23
N HIS A 94 -4.98 -10.27 2.94
CA HIS A 94 -4.56 -9.03 3.60
C HIS A 94 -3.12 -8.68 3.30
N ALA A 95 -2.83 -7.39 3.38
CA ALA A 95 -1.49 -6.86 3.17
C ALA A 95 -0.86 -6.54 4.50
N PHE A 96 0.37 -7.02 4.69
CA PHE A 96 1.12 -6.81 5.93
C PHE A 96 2.44 -6.15 5.63
N GLU A 97 2.97 -5.46 6.61
CA GLU A 97 4.29 -4.82 6.51
C GLU A 97 4.40 -3.91 5.31
N VAL A 98 3.38 -3.11 5.11
CA VAL A 98 3.32 -2.20 3.98
C VAL A 98 4.35 -1.09 4.13
N GLU A 99 5.07 -0.82 3.05
CA GLU A 99 6.18 0.11 3.10
C GLU A 99 6.39 0.77 1.73
N ILE A 100 6.54 2.10 1.72
CA ILE A 100 6.90 2.82 0.50
C ILE A 100 8.41 2.81 0.41
N VAL A 101 8.93 2.35 -0.71
CA VAL A 101 10.37 2.13 -0.91
C VAL A 101 10.86 2.90 -2.11
N ASP A 102 12.04 3.50 -1.96
CA ASP A 102 12.74 4.16 -3.04
C ASP A 102 13.45 3.07 -3.83
N TYR A 103 12.99 2.88 -5.05
CA TYR A 103 13.43 1.74 -5.83
C TYR A 103 14.26 2.20 -7.01
N HIS A 104 15.51 2.08 -6.89
CA HIS A 104 16.37 2.42 -8.01
C HIS A 104 17.02 1.22 -8.60
#